data_05c332fe64b198507ed250bb503fa216
#
_entry.id   05c332fe64b198507ed250bb503fa216
#
_cell.length_a   1.000
_cell.length_b   1.000
_cell.length_c   1.000
_cell.angle_alpha   90.00
_cell.angle_beta   90.00
_cell.angle_gamma   90.00
#
_symmetry.space_group_name_H-M   'P 1'
#
loop_
_entity.id
_entity.type
_entity.pdbx_description
1 polymer ?
#
loop_
_entity_poly.entity_id
_entity_poly.type
_entity_poly.pdbx_seq_one_letter_code
_entity_poly.pdbx_strand_id
1 'polypeptide(L)'
;ITYGLGSESENLPGFVVLQSGPRGPRAGNSLWASGFLPTSFQGVPFRGKGDPILHLRSPKGITRERERSFYDTVGSLNRERLEETGDPEILTRLNAYEMAYRMQTSAPELMDLKGESKTTLDSYGVKPGESSFASNCLLARRLVERGSRFVQLYHTNWDSHGGPGENLNKDFEKVCKDVDQASAALVLDLKERGMLEDTLVIWGGEFGRTPMGENRKTVGRDHHIEAFTMWMAGAGLKSGYIHGQSDELGFGVIDGKVHVHDLHATLLHLLGFDHEQLTYRFQGRDFRLTDVHGKIVKEILA
;
A
#
# COMPACT_ATOMS: atom_id res chain seq x y z
N ILE A 1 -4.46 6.53 7.64
CA ILE A 1 -3.08 6.76 8.09
C ILE A 1 -2.63 8.17 7.70
N THR A 2 -2.58 8.51 6.44
CA THR A 2 -2.13 9.83 5.97
C THR A 2 -3.01 10.99 6.45
N TYR A 3 -4.29 10.78 6.70
CA TYR A 3 -5.18 11.75 7.33
C TYR A 3 -4.73 12.11 8.77
N GLY A 4 -4.35 11.13 9.55
CA GLY A 4 -3.96 11.33 10.95
C GLY A 4 -2.49 11.75 11.13
N LEU A 5 -1.56 11.13 10.36
CA LEU A 5 -0.11 11.34 10.52
C LEU A 5 0.51 12.28 9.48
N GLY A 6 -0.21 12.59 8.38
CA GLY A 6 0.40 13.29 7.25
C GLY A 6 1.48 12.48 6.55
N SER A 7 2.49 13.17 6.05
CA SER A 7 3.69 12.59 5.42
C SER A 7 4.94 13.23 6.02
N GLU A 8 6.01 12.46 6.16
CA GLU A 8 7.34 12.98 6.53
C GLU A 8 8.10 13.48 5.30
N SER A 9 7.66 13.07 4.12
CA SER A 9 8.23 13.54 2.86
C SER A 9 7.50 14.79 2.37
N GLU A 10 8.26 15.82 2.06
CA GLU A 10 7.73 17.00 1.34
C GLU A 10 7.68 16.81 -0.18
N ASN A 11 8.42 15.82 -0.70
CA ASN A 11 8.70 15.66 -2.13
C ASN A 11 8.10 14.37 -2.72
N LEU A 12 7.49 13.52 -1.89
CA LEU A 12 6.83 12.28 -2.29
C LEU A 12 5.46 12.18 -1.60
N PRO A 13 4.47 11.52 -2.24
CA PRO A 13 3.17 11.32 -1.61
C PRO A 13 3.28 10.51 -0.31
N GLY A 14 2.45 10.84 0.67
CA GLY A 14 2.36 10.07 1.90
C GLY A 14 1.76 8.68 1.71
N PHE A 15 0.92 8.49 0.67
CA PHE A 15 0.35 7.21 0.29
C PHE A 15 0.69 6.87 -1.16
N VAL A 16 1.51 5.85 -1.37
CA VAL A 16 1.94 5.37 -2.69
C VAL A 16 1.40 3.96 -2.94
N VAL A 17 0.95 3.73 -4.17
CA VAL A 17 0.44 2.43 -4.63
C VAL A 17 1.35 1.86 -5.70
N LEU A 18 1.79 0.61 -5.52
CA LEU A 18 2.61 -0.14 -6.47
C LEU A 18 1.84 -1.37 -6.93
N GLN A 19 1.94 -1.70 -8.21
CA GLN A 19 1.20 -2.83 -8.79
C GLN A 19 2.16 -3.77 -9.52
N SER A 20 1.95 -5.07 -9.33
CA SER A 20 2.67 -6.13 -10.02
C SER A 20 1.76 -7.32 -10.32
N GLY A 21 2.25 -8.24 -11.15
CA GLY A 21 1.46 -9.33 -11.68
C GLY A 21 0.96 -9.05 -13.10
N PRO A 22 0.26 -9.98 -13.73
CA PRO A 22 -0.10 -9.91 -15.14
C PRO A 22 -1.16 -8.84 -15.45
N ARG A 23 -1.87 -8.37 -14.45
CA ARG A 23 -2.92 -7.32 -14.56
C ARG A 23 -3.01 -6.55 -13.25
N GLY A 24 -3.60 -5.36 -13.27
CA GLY A 24 -3.95 -4.62 -12.05
C GLY A 24 -5.12 -5.27 -11.29
N PRO A 25 -5.37 -4.86 -10.03
CA PRO A 25 -6.52 -5.29 -9.26
C PRO A 25 -7.83 -4.96 -9.98
N ARG A 26 -8.81 -5.88 -9.96
CA ARG A 26 -10.07 -5.73 -10.73
C ARG A 26 -10.92 -4.53 -10.29
N ALA A 27 -10.90 -4.17 -9.02
CA ALA A 27 -11.63 -3.01 -8.51
C ALA A 27 -10.96 -1.66 -8.85
N GLY A 28 -9.76 -1.67 -9.44
CA GLY A 28 -9.08 -0.48 -9.94
C GLY A 28 -8.88 0.59 -8.88
N ASN A 29 -9.07 1.84 -9.26
CA ASN A 29 -8.79 3.01 -8.44
C ASN A 29 -9.62 3.09 -7.14
N SER A 30 -10.75 2.40 -7.04
CA SER A 30 -11.56 2.38 -5.82
C SER A 30 -10.81 1.79 -4.62
N LEU A 31 -9.80 0.93 -4.86
CA LEU A 31 -9.01 0.30 -3.80
C LEU A 31 -8.04 1.25 -3.08
N TRP A 32 -7.74 2.40 -3.66
CA TRP A 32 -6.87 3.42 -3.05
C TRP A 32 -7.48 4.82 -3.09
N ALA A 33 -8.78 4.90 -3.34
CA ALA A 33 -9.53 6.13 -3.23
C ALA A 33 -9.66 6.58 -1.77
N SER A 34 -9.92 7.87 -1.57
CA SER A 34 -10.06 8.47 -0.24
C SER A 34 -11.37 8.15 0.48
N GLY A 35 -12.34 7.52 -0.21
CA GLY A 35 -13.68 7.30 0.35
C GLY A 35 -14.40 8.63 0.60
N PHE A 36 -14.84 8.85 1.83
CA PHE A 36 -15.47 10.11 2.25
C PHE A 36 -14.46 11.17 2.72
N LEU A 37 -13.17 10.83 2.81
CA LEU A 37 -12.11 11.80 3.09
C LEU A 37 -11.82 12.66 1.85
N PRO A 38 -11.23 13.86 2.01
CA PRO A 38 -10.75 14.64 0.87
C PRO A 38 -9.81 13.86 -0.05
N THR A 39 -9.85 14.17 -1.33
CA THR A 39 -9.06 13.46 -2.36
C THR A 39 -7.54 13.61 -2.17
N SER A 40 -7.09 14.57 -1.36
CA SER A 40 -5.68 14.70 -0.95
C SER A 40 -5.13 13.51 -0.18
N PHE A 41 -5.99 12.66 0.38
CA PHE A 41 -5.61 11.46 1.13
C PHE A 41 -5.68 10.16 0.31
N GLN A 42 -6.02 10.25 -0.97
CA GLN A 42 -6.02 9.07 -1.84
C GLN A 42 -4.60 8.59 -2.15
N GLY A 43 -4.47 7.30 -2.49
CA GLY A 43 -3.20 6.72 -2.92
C GLY A 43 -2.81 7.18 -4.32
N VAL A 44 -1.52 7.43 -4.51
CA VAL A 44 -0.92 7.82 -5.79
C VAL A 44 -0.28 6.59 -6.43
N PRO A 45 -0.81 6.07 -7.55
CA PRO A 45 -0.24 4.91 -8.20
C PRO A 45 1.06 5.26 -8.91
N PHE A 46 2.13 4.54 -8.59
CA PHE A 46 3.42 4.61 -9.26
C PHE A 46 3.58 3.43 -10.22
N ARG A 47 4.14 3.73 -11.38
CA ARG A 47 4.50 2.71 -12.36
C ARG A 47 5.81 2.06 -11.96
N GLY A 48 5.88 0.74 -12.03
CA GLY A 48 7.09 -0.02 -11.69
C GLY A 48 8.24 0.09 -12.71
N LYS A 49 8.03 0.81 -13.83
CA LYS A 49 9.05 0.99 -14.89
C LYS A 49 8.91 2.34 -15.58
N GLY A 50 10.04 2.95 -15.91
CA GLY A 50 10.11 4.26 -16.57
C GLY A 50 9.78 5.39 -15.60
N ASP A 51 9.13 6.45 -16.11
CA ASP A 51 8.65 7.52 -15.24
C ASP A 51 7.56 6.97 -14.30
N PRO A 52 7.70 7.16 -12.99
CA PRO A 52 6.77 6.59 -12.01
C PRO A 52 5.35 7.11 -12.16
N ILE A 53 5.19 8.33 -12.65
CA ILE A 53 3.90 8.97 -12.94
C ILE A 53 3.93 9.47 -14.39
N LEU A 54 2.81 9.29 -15.11
CA LEU A 54 2.67 9.78 -16.48
C LEU A 54 2.76 11.31 -16.52
N HIS A 55 3.44 11.81 -17.54
CA HIS A 55 3.58 13.26 -17.78
C HIS A 55 4.24 14.04 -16.62
N LEU A 56 5.06 13.36 -15.81
CA LEU A 56 5.76 14.01 -14.71
C LEU A 56 6.82 15.00 -15.19
N ARG A 57 7.47 14.72 -16.32
CA ARG A 57 8.52 15.61 -16.87
C ARG A 57 7.93 16.81 -17.58
N SER A 58 8.63 17.94 -17.48
CA SER A 58 8.30 19.16 -18.22
C SER A 58 8.18 18.87 -19.72
N PRO A 59 7.21 19.45 -20.42
CA PRO A 59 7.11 19.35 -21.88
C PRO A 59 8.38 19.87 -22.56
N LYS A 60 8.68 19.32 -23.75
CA LYS A 60 9.86 19.74 -24.53
C LYS A 60 9.85 21.24 -24.79
N GLY A 61 10.94 21.94 -24.45
CA GLY A 61 11.10 23.38 -24.64
C GLY A 61 10.58 24.24 -23.49
N ILE A 62 10.04 23.64 -22.43
CA ILE A 62 9.69 24.35 -21.19
C ILE A 62 10.84 24.16 -20.19
N THR A 63 11.40 25.28 -19.70
CA THR A 63 12.40 25.23 -18.63
C THR A 63 11.71 25.11 -17.27
N ARG A 64 12.45 24.62 -16.28
CA ARG A 64 11.94 24.44 -14.92
C ARG A 64 11.46 25.77 -14.29
N GLU A 65 12.17 26.87 -14.54
CA GLU A 65 11.80 28.22 -14.07
C GLU A 65 10.47 28.66 -14.70
N ARG A 66 10.30 28.41 -16.00
CA ARG A 66 9.05 28.77 -16.69
C ARG A 66 7.88 27.93 -16.20
N GLU A 67 8.11 26.65 -15.95
CA GLU A 67 7.10 25.78 -15.37
C GLU A 67 6.75 26.21 -13.94
N ARG A 68 7.73 26.57 -13.11
CA ARG A 68 7.48 27.13 -11.76
C ARG A 68 6.64 28.40 -11.83
N SER A 69 6.99 29.34 -12.69
CA SER A 69 6.21 30.56 -12.89
C SER A 69 4.76 30.29 -13.32
N PHE A 70 4.55 29.25 -14.14
CA PHE A 70 3.21 28.80 -14.52
C PHE A 70 2.42 28.28 -13.30
N TYR A 71 3.02 27.38 -12.49
CA TYR A 71 2.38 26.88 -11.28
C TYR A 71 2.09 27.97 -10.26
N ASP A 72 3.00 28.95 -10.09
CA ASP A 72 2.80 30.09 -9.19
C ASP A 72 1.61 30.96 -9.64
N THR A 73 1.48 31.20 -10.94
CA THR A 73 0.37 31.96 -11.53
C THR A 73 -0.97 31.23 -11.34
N VAL A 74 -1.03 29.94 -11.72
CA VAL A 74 -2.22 29.11 -11.53
C VAL A 74 -2.57 29.00 -10.04
N GLY A 75 -1.54 28.89 -9.19
CA GLY A 75 -1.69 28.86 -7.75
C GLY A 75 -2.32 30.14 -7.19
N SER A 76 -1.92 31.30 -7.68
CA SER A 76 -2.52 32.59 -7.25
C SER A 76 -3.99 32.68 -7.65
N LEU A 77 -4.33 32.37 -8.91
CA LEU A 77 -5.72 32.36 -9.38
C LEU A 77 -6.61 31.38 -8.59
N ASN A 78 -6.09 30.21 -8.27
CA ASN A 78 -6.83 29.24 -7.47
C ASN A 78 -7.01 29.71 -6.01
N ARG A 79 -6.04 30.42 -5.42
CA ARG A 79 -6.21 30.99 -4.07
C ARG A 79 -7.28 32.08 -4.03
N GLU A 80 -7.32 32.98 -5.02
CA GLU A 80 -8.42 33.97 -5.16
C GLU A 80 -9.77 33.25 -5.24
N ARG A 81 -9.85 32.19 -6.06
CA ARG A 81 -11.09 31.40 -6.17
C ARG A 81 -11.47 30.70 -4.87
N LEU A 82 -10.48 30.21 -4.09
CA LEU A 82 -10.72 29.60 -2.79
C LEU A 82 -11.29 30.63 -1.79
N GLU A 83 -10.77 31.84 -1.79
CA GLU A 83 -11.28 32.95 -0.95
C GLU A 83 -12.72 33.31 -1.30
N GLU A 84 -13.08 33.30 -2.59
CA GLU A 84 -14.44 33.59 -3.05
C GLU A 84 -15.44 32.48 -2.72
N THR A 85 -15.04 31.22 -2.89
CA THR A 85 -15.98 30.08 -2.85
C THR A 85 -15.93 29.26 -1.57
N GLY A 86 -14.79 29.30 -0.85
CA GLY A 86 -14.55 28.43 0.32
C GLY A 86 -14.47 26.92 -0.01
N ASP A 87 -14.31 26.55 -1.29
CA ASP A 87 -14.30 25.16 -1.73
C ASP A 87 -12.96 24.46 -1.37
N PRO A 88 -12.95 23.48 -0.41
CA PRO A 88 -11.73 22.82 0.04
C PRO A 88 -11.03 22.01 -1.06
N GLU A 89 -11.74 21.58 -2.12
CA GLU A 89 -11.13 20.85 -3.24
C GLU A 89 -10.17 21.73 -4.06
N ILE A 90 -10.29 23.04 -3.99
CA ILE A 90 -9.33 23.96 -4.60
C ILE A 90 -7.97 23.85 -3.89
N LEU A 91 -7.97 23.76 -2.56
CA LEU A 91 -6.74 23.56 -1.78
C LEU A 91 -6.09 22.19 -2.10
N THR A 92 -6.90 21.15 -2.21
CA THR A 92 -6.44 19.81 -2.64
C THR A 92 -5.74 19.88 -4.00
N ARG A 93 -6.31 20.60 -4.95
CA ARG A 93 -5.73 20.79 -6.30
C ARG A 93 -4.42 21.56 -6.26
N LEU A 94 -4.34 22.62 -5.46
CA LEU A 94 -3.10 23.40 -5.25
C LEU A 94 -1.98 22.52 -4.71
N ASN A 95 -2.28 21.72 -3.67
CA ASN A 95 -1.32 20.82 -3.08
C ASN A 95 -0.89 19.71 -4.06
N ALA A 96 -1.79 19.22 -4.91
CA ALA A 96 -1.47 18.24 -5.95
C ALA A 96 -0.53 18.79 -7.01
N TYR A 97 -0.69 20.04 -7.44
CA TYR A 97 0.22 20.70 -8.39
C TYR A 97 1.61 20.89 -7.78
N GLU A 98 1.68 21.37 -6.54
CA GLU A 98 2.97 21.56 -5.86
C GLU A 98 3.69 20.21 -5.67
N MET A 99 2.96 19.17 -5.26
CA MET A 99 3.51 17.82 -5.12
C MET A 99 4.01 17.30 -6.49
N ALA A 100 3.25 17.46 -7.56
CA ALA A 100 3.66 17.06 -8.90
C ALA A 100 4.96 17.73 -9.35
N TYR A 101 5.10 19.03 -9.08
CA TYR A 101 6.32 19.79 -9.37
C TYR A 101 7.53 19.26 -8.59
N ARG A 102 7.37 19.01 -7.28
CA ARG A 102 8.45 18.46 -6.43
C ARG A 102 8.85 17.06 -6.86
N MET A 103 7.89 16.21 -7.22
CA MET A 103 8.13 14.86 -7.69
C MET A 103 8.93 14.77 -9.00
N GLN A 104 8.99 15.81 -9.80
CA GLN A 104 9.78 15.83 -11.04
C GLN A 104 11.26 15.49 -10.82
N THR A 105 11.80 15.81 -9.66
CA THR A 105 13.17 15.48 -9.27
C THR A 105 13.24 14.21 -8.43
N SER A 106 12.44 14.16 -7.37
CA SER A 106 12.52 13.10 -6.35
C SER A 106 12.07 11.72 -6.85
N ALA A 107 11.07 11.69 -7.74
CA ALA A 107 10.56 10.41 -8.22
C ALA A 107 11.51 9.70 -9.22
N PRO A 108 12.20 10.37 -10.16
CA PRO A 108 13.27 9.75 -10.95
C PRO A 108 14.43 9.22 -10.09
N GLU A 109 14.85 9.95 -9.05
CA GLU A 109 15.89 9.51 -8.12
C GLU A 109 15.46 8.27 -7.32
N LEU A 110 14.20 8.22 -6.89
CA LEU A 110 13.62 7.05 -6.25
C LEU A 110 13.72 5.81 -7.14
N MET A 111 13.40 5.96 -8.44
CA MET A 111 13.38 4.87 -9.42
C MET A 111 14.77 4.45 -9.90
N ASP A 112 15.80 5.27 -9.71
CA ASP A 112 17.16 4.91 -10.11
C ASP A 112 17.81 3.96 -9.10
N LEU A 113 17.91 2.70 -9.48
CA LEU A 113 18.49 1.63 -8.65
C LEU A 113 20.02 1.51 -8.78
N LYS A 114 20.70 2.41 -9.52
CA LYS A 114 22.16 2.35 -9.69
C LYS A 114 22.93 2.53 -8.37
N GLY A 115 22.32 3.20 -7.40
CA GLY A 115 22.88 3.37 -6.04
C GLY A 115 22.74 2.13 -5.15
N GLU A 116 21.96 1.12 -5.54
CA GLU A 116 21.79 -0.10 -4.76
C GLU A 116 22.97 -1.07 -5.01
N SER A 117 23.40 -1.74 -3.93
CA SER A 117 24.47 -2.74 -4.05
C SER A 117 24.00 -3.97 -4.83
N LYS A 118 24.93 -4.68 -5.46
CA LYS A 118 24.63 -5.95 -6.11
C LYS A 118 24.02 -6.94 -5.11
N THR A 119 24.53 -6.98 -3.89
CA THR A 119 24.01 -7.84 -2.82
C THR A 119 22.55 -7.53 -2.50
N THR A 120 22.17 -6.25 -2.40
CA THR A 120 20.79 -5.82 -2.19
C THR A 120 19.90 -6.25 -3.38
N LEU A 121 20.32 -5.99 -4.61
CA LEU A 121 19.56 -6.38 -5.79
C LEU A 121 19.36 -7.90 -5.87
N ASP A 122 20.40 -8.68 -5.60
CA ASP A 122 20.36 -10.14 -5.61
C ASP A 122 19.47 -10.69 -4.48
N SER A 123 19.50 -10.10 -3.29
CA SER A 123 18.66 -10.55 -2.15
C SER A 123 17.17 -10.42 -2.44
N TYR A 124 16.75 -9.32 -3.05
CA TYR A 124 15.37 -9.14 -3.50
C TYR A 124 15.03 -9.93 -4.76
N GLY A 125 16.02 -10.36 -5.54
CA GLY A 125 15.81 -10.94 -6.88
C GLY A 125 15.46 -9.90 -7.94
N VAL A 126 15.91 -8.64 -7.75
CA VAL A 126 15.63 -7.53 -8.67
C VAL A 126 16.55 -7.58 -9.89
N LYS A 127 15.94 -7.49 -11.07
CA LYS A 127 16.64 -7.24 -12.31
C LYS A 127 16.45 -5.78 -12.73
N PRO A 128 17.51 -4.96 -12.74
CA PRO A 128 17.39 -3.55 -13.08
C PRO A 128 16.72 -3.34 -14.45
N GLY A 129 15.73 -2.43 -14.48
CA GLY A 129 14.94 -2.13 -15.67
C GLY A 129 13.73 -3.04 -15.93
N GLU A 130 13.52 -4.08 -15.12
CA GLU A 130 12.30 -4.88 -15.12
C GLU A 130 11.34 -4.43 -14.03
N SER A 131 10.03 -4.43 -14.34
CA SER A 131 8.97 -4.23 -13.35
C SER A 131 8.54 -5.59 -12.81
N SER A 132 8.62 -5.79 -11.49
CA SER A 132 8.28 -7.03 -10.82
C SER A 132 7.79 -6.76 -9.40
N PHE A 133 7.27 -7.78 -8.72
CA PHE A 133 6.98 -7.67 -7.28
C PHE A 133 8.26 -7.38 -6.48
N ALA A 134 9.38 -7.99 -6.86
CA ALA A 134 10.69 -7.77 -6.25
C ALA A 134 11.13 -6.30 -6.36
N SER A 135 11.02 -5.69 -7.56
CA SER A 135 11.34 -4.27 -7.72
C SER A 135 10.41 -3.37 -6.93
N ASN A 136 9.13 -3.74 -6.78
CA ASN A 136 8.18 -2.99 -5.96
C ASN A 136 8.48 -3.11 -4.47
N CYS A 137 8.91 -4.27 -3.95
CA CYS A 137 9.36 -4.40 -2.57
C CYS A 137 10.58 -3.52 -2.28
N LEU A 138 11.57 -3.49 -3.18
CA LEU A 138 12.72 -2.61 -3.05
C LEU A 138 12.32 -1.13 -3.12
N LEU A 139 11.40 -0.76 -4.02
CA LEU A 139 10.85 0.61 -4.08
C LEU A 139 10.07 0.98 -2.81
N ALA A 140 9.33 0.04 -2.21
CA ALA A 140 8.62 0.27 -0.95
C ALA A 140 9.59 0.63 0.17
N ARG A 141 10.71 -0.11 0.33
CA ARG A 141 11.75 0.24 1.29
C ARG A 141 12.31 1.64 1.01
N ARG A 142 12.64 1.96 -0.24
CA ARG A 142 13.17 3.29 -0.64
C ARG A 142 12.17 4.43 -0.42
N LEU A 143 10.87 4.18 -0.58
CA LEU A 143 9.80 5.12 -0.29
C LEU A 143 9.73 5.44 1.21
N VAL A 144 9.72 4.39 2.04
CA VAL A 144 9.68 4.55 3.51
C VAL A 144 10.94 5.28 4.01
N GLU A 145 12.12 4.92 3.50
CA GLU A 145 13.39 5.64 3.80
C GLU A 145 13.30 7.15 3.50
N ARG A 146 12.44 7.55 2.56
CA ARG A 146 12.25 8.95 2.14
C ARG A 146 11.00 9.61 2.74
N GLY A 147 10.40 8.97 3.73
CA GLY A 147 9.30 9.52 4.50
C GLY A 147 7.90 9.33 3.90
N SER A 148 7.72 8.49 2.87
CA SER A 148 6.38 8.06 2.48
C SER A 148 5.77 7.22 3.59
N ARG A 149 4.59 7.61 4.09
CA ARG A 149 4.00 7.03 5.29
C ARG A 149 3.34 5.68 5.07
N PHE A 150 2.72 5.50 3.91
CA PHE A 150 1.97 4.31 3.59
C PHE A 150 2.26 3.85 2.16
N VAL A 151 2.74 2.62 2.01
CA VAL A 151 3.04 2.02 0.71
C VAL A 151 2.24 0.74 0.57
N GLN A 152 1.39 0.69 -0.46
CA GLN A 152 0.53 -0.45 -0.73
C GLN A 152 0.98 -1.16 -2.01
N LEU A 153 1.39 -2.42 -1.88
CA LEU A 153 1.77 -3.27 -3.00
C LEU A 153 0.63 -4.22 -3.35
N TYR A 154 0.24 -4.22 -4.60
CA TYR A 154 -0.66 -5.23 -5.15
C TYR A 154 0.10 -6.23 -5.99
N HIS A 155 -0.08 -7.50 -5.68
CA HIS A 155 0.31 -8.62 -6.54
C HIS A 155 -0.94 -9.42 -6.89
N THR A 156 -1.19 -9.63 -8.17
CA THR A 156 -2.43 -10.21 -8.68
C THR A 156 -2.27 -11.63 -9.18
N ASN A 157 -3.39 -12.26 -9.52
CA ASN A 157 -3.48 -13.62 -10.06
C ASN A 157 -3.45 -14.75 -9.02
N TRP A 158 -3.95 -14.48 -7.81
CA TRP A 158 -4.11 -15.46 -6.74
C TRP A 158 -5.44 -16.22 -6.80
N ASP A 159 -6.29 -15.92 -7.79
CA ASP A 159 -7.66 -16.43 -7.94
C ASP A 159 -7.67 -17.82 -8.60
N SER A 160 -7.22 -18.84 -7.87
CA SER A 160 -6.97 -20.18 -8.37
C SER A 160 -8.18 -21.10 -8.19
N HIS A 161 -9.16 -20.99 -9.08
CA HIS A 161 -10.37 -21.80 -9.10
C HIS A 161 -10.25 -23.15 -9.85
N GLY A 162 -9.07 -23.47 -10.38
CA GLY A 162 -8.85 -24.73 -11.14
C GLY A 162 -9.21 -24.62 -12.62
N GLY A 163 -9.29 -23.41 -13.16
CA GLY A 163 -9.39 -23.16 -14.60
C GLY A 163 -8.02 -23.14 -15.30
N PRO A 164 -8.00 -22.91 -16.63
CA PRO A 164 -6.77 -22.67 -17.37
C PRO A 164 -6.03 -21.42 -16.84
N GLY A 165 -4.77 -21.57 -16.41
CA GLY A 165 -3.99 -20.49 -15.79
C GLY A 165 -4.35 -20.20 -14.32
N GLU A 166 -5.18 -21.04 -13.69
CA GLU A 166 -5.73 -20.83 -12.34
C GLU A 166 -5.71 -22.12 -11.52
N ASN A 167 -4.73 -22.98 -11.68
CA ASN A 167 -4.63 -24.22 -10.90
C ASN A 167 -3.56 -24.15 -9.80
N LEU A 168 -3.78 -24.90 -8.73
CA LEU A 168 -2.89 -24.92 -7.57
C LEU A 168 -1.53 -25.58 -7.85
N ASN A 169 -1.50 -26.56 -8.73
CA ASN A 169 -0.29 -27.39 -8.93
C ASN A 169 0.78 -26.69 -9.79
N LYS A 170 0.41 -25.68 -10.57
CA LYS A 170 1.33 -25.02 -11.52
C LYS A 170 1.27 -23.50 -11.43
N ASP A 171 0.07 -22.94 -11.57
CA ASP A 171 -0.08 -21.49 -11.69
C ASP A 171 0.07 -20.81 -10.33
N PHE A 172 -0.45 -21.41 -9.27
CA PHE A 172 -0.30 -20.94 -7.90
C PHE A 172 1.15 -21.01 -7.42
N GLU A 173 1.88 -22.09 -7.74
CA GLU A 173 3.31 -22.19 -7.42
C GLU A 173 4.11 -21.03 -8.01
N LYS A 174 3.77 -20.60 -9.23
CA LYS A 174 4.43 -19.47 -9.88
C LYS A 174 4.20 -18.17 -9.10
N VAL A 175 2.96 -17.86 -8.74
CA VAL A 175 2.67 -16.63 -7.97
C VAL A 175 3.30 -16.65 -6.58
N CYS A 176 3.38 -17.83 -5.93
CA CYS A 176 4.13 -17.96 -4.68
C CYS A 176 5.62 -17.64 -4.86
N LYS A 177 6.25 -18.17 -5.91
CA LYS A 177 7.67 -17.88 -6.22
C LYS A 177 7.92 -16.41 -6.54
N ASP A 178 6.96 -15.75 -7.18
CA ASP A 178 7.08 -14.32 -7.53
C ASP A 178 7.19 -13.43 -6.27
N VAL A 179 6.59 -13.83 -5.14
CA VAL A 179 6.50 -13.00 -3.93
C VAL A 179 7.42 -13.43 -2.79
N ASP A 180 7.80 -14.69 -2.73
CA ASP A 180 8.46 -15.32 -1.58
C ASP A 180 9.79 -14.63 -1.23
N GLN A 181 10.76 -14.69 -2.14
CA GLN A 181 12.10 -14.12 -1.93
C GLN A 181 12.04 -12.63 -1.59
N ALA A 182 11.26 -11.85 -2.34
CA ALA A 182 11.22 -10.41 -2.20
C ALA A 182 10.53 -9.96 -0.91
N SER A 183 9.53 -10.71 -0.42
CA SER A 183 8.88 -10.44 0.87
C SER A 183 9.86 -10.68 2.02
N ALA A 184 10.59 -11.79 2.00
CA ALA A 184 11.62 -12.08 2.99
C ALA A 184 12.75 -11.03 2.96
N ALA A 185 13.23 -10.67 1.76
CA ALA A 185 14.26 -9.66 1.59
C ALA A 185 13.84 -8.28 2.13
N LEU A 186 12.57 -7.87 1.92
CA LEU A 186 12.06 -6.61 2.44
C LEU A 186 12.15 -6.56 3.98
N VAL A 187 11.69 -7.60 4.65
CA VAL A 187 11.72 -7.66 6.13
C VAL A 187 13.17 -7.67 6.65
N LEU A 188 14.04 -8.44 6.02
CA LEU A 188 15.45 -8.52 6.40
C LEU A 188 16.20 -7.20 6.16
N ASP A 189 16.01 -6.56 5.00
CA ASP A 189 16.66 -5.29 4.66
C ASP A 189 16.19 -4.16 5.60
N LEU A 190 14.90 -4.09 5.94
CA LEU A 190 14.38 -3.17 6.95
C LEU A 190 15.01 -3.42 8.32
N LYS A 191 15.16 -4.68 8.71
CA LYS A 191 15.80 -5.06 9.99
C LYS A 191 17.27 -4.67 10.01
N GLU A 192 18.04 -5.00 8.97
CA GLU A 192 19.48 -4.68 8.86
C GLU A 192 19.73 -3.17 8.87
N ARG A 193 18.81 -2.37 8.35
CA ARG A 193 18.86 -0.90 8.36
C ARG A 193 18.35 -0.26 9.66
N GLY A 194 17.88 -1.05 10.61
CA GLY A 194 17.27 -0.54 11.85
C GLY A 194 15.93 0.15 11.64
N MET A 195 15.26 -0.09 10.51
CA MET A 195 13.99 0.53 10.15
C MET A 195 12.78 -0.32 10.56
N LEU A 196 12.97 -1.61 10.85
CA LEU A 196 11.87 -2.53 11.12
C LEU A 196 11.14 -2.21 12.44
N GLU A 197 11.81 -1.55 13.38
CA GLU A 197 11.23 -1.13 14.66
C GLU A 197 10.17 -0.04 14.50
N ASP A 198 10.31 0.80 13.44
CA ASP A 198 9.39 1.90 13.12
C ASP A 198 8.55 1.62 11.86
N THR A 199 8.70 0.44 11.27
CA THR A 199 7.99 0.05 10.04
C THR A 199 7.19 -1.22 10.26
N LEU A 200 5.89 -1.16 9.96
CA LEU A 200 5.01 -2.32 9.98
C LEU A 200 4.86 -2.88 8.57
N VAL A 201 5.27 -4.12 8.36
CA VAL A 201 5.05 -4.87 7.13
C VAL A 201 3.87 -5.82 7.32
N ILE A 202 2.89 -5.74 6.42
CA ILE A 202 1.68 -6.57 6.46
C ILE A 202 1.54 -7.29 5.13
N TRP A 203 1.29 -8.59 5.17
CA TRP A 203 0.97 -9.39 4.00
C TRP A 203 -0.33 -10.15 4.20
N GLY A 204 -1.21 -10.13 3.23
CA GLY A 204 -2.47 -10.85 3.26
C GLY A 204 -3.27 -10.74 1.98
N GLY A 205 -4.33 -11.52 1.91
CA GLY A 205 -5.37 -11.40 0.90
C GLY A 205 -6.61 -10.70 1.46
N GLU A 206 -7.54 -10.37 0.59
CA GLU A 206 -8.82 -9.75 0.93
C GLU A 206 -9.77 -10.72 1.67
N PHE A 207 -9.61 -12.01 1.44
CA PHE A 207 -10.27 -13.14 2.10
C PHE A 207 -9.42 -14.41 1.92
N GLY A 208 -9.84 -15.51 2.49
CA GLY A 208 -9.20 -16.81 2.38
C GLY A 208 -9.73 -17.67 1.24
N ARG A 209 -9.36 -18.94 1.29
CA ARG A 209 -9.77 -19.96 0.32
C ARG A 209 -10.35 -21.16 1.05
N THR A 210 -11.43 -21.72 0.50
CA THR A 210 -12.03 -22.94 1.04
C THR A 210 -11.06 -24.13 0.97
N PRO A 211 -11.17 -25.12 1.87
CA PRO A 211 -10.38 -26.35 1.78
C PRO A 211 -10.79 -27.23 0.59
N MET A 212 -11.85 -26.91 -0.12
CA MET A 212 -12.35 -27.54 -1.33
C MET A 212 -12.46 -26.54 -2.47
N GLY A 213 -12.72 -27.01 -3.67
CA GLY A 213 -12.97 -26.21 -4.85
C GLY A 213 -14.07 -26.85 -5.72
N GLU A 214 -14.40 -26.17 -6.81
CA GLU A 214 -15.33 -26.68 -7.81
C GLU A 214 -14.84 -28.01 -8.42
N ASN A 215 -15.76 -28.86 -8.85
CA ASN A 215 -15.43 -30.10 -9.57
C ASN A 215 -14.93 -29.77 -10.98
N ARG A 216 -13.62 -29.57 -11.12
CA ARG A 216 -12.93 -29.25 -12.38
C ARG A 216 -11.83 -30.29 -12.68
N LYS A 217 -11.29 -30.26 -13.92
CA LYS A 217 -10.18 -31.14 -14.32
C LYS A 217 -8.88 -30.89 -13.54
N THR A 218 -8.68 -29.66 -13.06
CA THR A 218 -7.53 -29.26 -12.27
C THR A 218 -7.99 -28.69 -10.94
N VAL A 219 -7.13 -28.82 -9.92
CA VAL A 219 -7.46 -28.44 -8.53
C VAL A 219 -7.43 -26.93 -8.35
N GLY A 220 -8.48 -26.39 -7.73
CA GLY A 220 -8.61 -25.00 -7.31
C GLY A 220 -9.16 -24.88 -5.89
N ARG A 221 -9.43 -23.66 -5.47
CA ARG A 221 -10.08 -23.31 -4.20
C ARG A 221 -11.09 -22.18 -4.45
N ASP A 222 -12.20 -22.18 -3.72
CA ASP A 222 -13.19 -21.11 -3.80
C ASP A 222 -12.91 -20.01 -2.76
N HIS A 223 -13.59 -18.89 -2.88
CA HIS A 223 -13.50 -17.79 -1.94
C HIS A 223 -14.06 -18.18 -0.58
N HIS A 224 -13.40 -17.76 0.50
CA HIS A 224 -13.80 -18.07 1.86
C HIS A 224 -13.52 -16.91 2.81
N ILE A 225 -14.59 -16.34 3.37
CA ILE A 225 -14.50 -15.16 4.25
C ILE A 225 -14.38 -15.52 5.73
N GLU A 226 -14.72 -16.75 6.13
CA GLU A 226 -14.86 -17.12 7.54
C GLU A 226 -13.52 -17.40 8.23
N ALA A 227 -12.51 -17.88 7.48
CA ALA A 227 -11.19 -18.15 8.03
C ALA A 227 -10.09 -17.90 7.01
N PHE A 228 -9.11 -17.08 7.38
CA PHE A 228 -7.88 -16.88 6.61
C PHE A 228 -6.76 -16.31 7.49
N THR A 229 -5.53 -16.39 7.00
CA THR A 229 -4.34 -15.97 7.73
C THR A 229 -3.70 -14.79 7.04
N MET A 230 -3.22 -13.84 7.85
CA MET A 230 -2.31 -12.77 7.45
C MET A 230 -1.03 -12.88 8.28
N TRP A 231 0.09 -12.36 7.77
CA TRP A 231 1.27 -12.20 8.61
C TRP A 231 1.70 -10.72 8.67
N MET A 232 2.34 -10.38 9.77
CA MET A 232 2.85 -9.03 10.02
C MET A 232 4.24 -9.12 10.64
N ALA A 233 5.09 -8.11 10.38
CA ALA A 233 6.42 -8.01 10.97
C ALA A 233 6.76 -6.55 11.29
N GLY A 234 7.49 -6.34 12.37
CA GLY A 234 8.00 -5.02 12.80
C GLY A 234 7.11 -4.30 13.81
N ALA A 235 7.42 -3.05 14.03
CA ALA A 235 6.67 -2.02 14.78
C ALA A 235 5.84 -2.51 15.98
N GLY A 236 6.49 -2.98 17.06
CA GLY A 236 5.81 -3.30 18.32
C GLY A 236 5.04 -4.62 18.33
N LEU A 237 5.28 -5.52 17.35
CA LEU A 237 4.68 -6.85 17.31
C LEU A 237 5.56 -7.90 17.99
N LYS A 238 4.92 -8.88 18.62
CA LYS A 238 5.62 -10.07 19.14
C LYS A 238 6.20 -10.90 17.99
N SER A 239 7.51 -11.11 18.01
CA SER A 239 8.17 -11.95 17.02
C SER A 239 7.87 -13.44 17.24
N GLY A 240 7.62 -14.17 16.15
CA GLY A 240 7.37 -15.62 16.19
C GLY A 240 6.06 -16.04 16.88
N TYR A 241 5.13 -15.11 17.09
CA TYR A 241 3.85 -15.37 17.72
C TYR A 241 2.78 -15.73 16.69
N ILE A 242 1.98 -16.73 16.99
CA ILE A 242 0.82 -17.15 16.19
C ILE A 242 -0.43 -16.84 17.01
N HIS A 243 -1.37 -16.10 16.43
CA HIS A 243 -2.65 -15.74 17.02
C HIS A 243 -3.79 -16.43 16.32
N GLY A 244 -4.66 -17.03 17.13
CA GLY A 244 -5.88 -17.70 16.65
C GLY A 244 -5.65 -19.08 16.04
N GLN A 245 -6.77 -19.79 15.84
CA GLN A 245 -6.78 -21.12 15.30
C GLN A 245 -8.04 -21.36 14.47
N SER A 246 -7.90 -22.01 13.31
CA SER A 246 -9.02 -22.54 12.55
C SER A 246 -9.41 -23.94 13.04
N ASP A 247 -10.61 -24.40 12.67
CA ASP A 247 -10.97 -25.80 12.80
C ASP A 247 -10.07 -26.72 11.96
N GLU A 248 -10.19 -28.04 12.15
CA GLU A 248 -9.34 -29.04 11.49
C GLU A 248 -9.44 -29.03 9.95
N LEU A 249 -10.54 -28.53 9.40
CA LEU A 249 -10.78 -28.45 7.96
C LEU A 249 -10.49 -27.07 7.39
N GLY A 250 -10.33 -26.04 8.24
CA GLY A 250 -10.10 -24.65 7.82
C GLY A 250 -11.37 -23.94 7.36
N PHE A 251 -12.55 -24.35 7.81
CA PHE A 251 -13.82 -23.68 7.50
C PHE A 251 -14.14 -22.51 8.44
N GLY A 252 -13.79 -22.60 9.71
CA GLY A 252 -14.11 -21.57 10.68
C GLY A 252 -12.95 -21.25 11.60
N VAL A 253 -13.01 -20.11 12.27
CA VAL A 253 -12.11 -19.75 13.35
C VAL A 253 -12.71 -20.24 14.65
N ILE A 254 -11.99 -21.10 15.39
CA ILE A 254 -12.42 -21.68 16.66
C ILE A 254 -11.81 -21.00 17.88
N ASP A 255 -10.71 -20.29 17.72
CA ASP A 255 -10.06 -19.51 18.77
C ASP A 255 -9.40 -18.25 18.21
N GLY A 256 -9.34 -17.17 19.01
CA GLY A 256 -8.65 -15.94 18.66
C GLY A 256 -9.15 -15.27 17.38
N LYS A 257 -10.46 -15.26 17.11
CA LYS A 257 -11.03 -14.61 15.91
C LYS A 257 -10.73 -13.12 15.88
N VAL A 258 -10.14 -12.66 14.76
CA VAL A 258 -9.88 -11.24 14.48
C VAL A 258 -10.75 -10.79 13.31
N HIS A 259 -11.62 -9.81 13.56
CA HIS A 259 -12.40 -9.18 12.50
C HIS A 259 -11.57 -8.10 11.79
N VAL A 260 -11.92 -7.73 10.55
CA VAL A 260 -11.22 -6.68 9.80
C VAL A 260 -11.18 -5.34 10.56
N HIS A 261 -12.22 -5.00 11.30
CA HIS A 261 -12.23 -3.81 12.15
C HIS A 261 -11.24 -3.91 13.33
N ASP A 262 -11.04 -5.11 13.89
CA ASP A 262 -10.06 -5.35 14.97
C ASP A 262 -8.63 -5.22 14.43
N LEU A 263 -8.38 -5.72 13.22
CA LEU A 263 -7.12 -5.50 12.53
C LEU A 263 -6.85 -4.00 12.37
N HIS A 264 -7.80 -3.24 11.80
CA HIS A 264 -7.63 -1.80 11.60
C HIS A 264 -7.45 -1.03 12.91
N ALA A 265 -8.20 -1.37 13.96
CA ALA A 265 -8.02 -0.77 15.30
C ALA A 265 -6.61 -1.04 15.85
N THR A 266 -6.11 -2.27 15.67
CA THR A 266 -4.76 -2.66 16.10
C THR A 266 -3.68 -1.94 15.31
N LEU A 267 -3.84 -1.81 13.98
CA LEU A 267 -2.91 -1.05 13.15
C LEU A 267 -2.86 0.43 13.54
N LEU A 268 -4.00 1.05 13.80
CA LEU A 268 -4.06 2.44 14.26
C LEU A 268 -3.41 2.59 15.64
N HIS A 269 -3.62 1.64 16.55
CA HIS A 269 -2.97 1.63 17.85
C HIS A 269 -1.43 1.54 17.74
N LEU A 270 -0.90 0.66 16.89
CA LEU A 270 0.53 0.55 16.61
C LEU A 270 1.12 1.85 16.02
N LEU A 271 0.31 2.62 15.32
CA LEU A 271 0.67 3.94 14.78
C LEU A 271 0.46 5.08 15.79
N GLY A 272 0.12 4.78 17.04
CA GLY A 272 -0.06 5.75 18.13
C GLY A 272 -1.42 6.43 18.17
N PHE A 273 -2.42 5.93 17.45
CA PHE A 273 -3.78 6.49 17.50
C PHE A 273 -4.67 5.79 18.51
N ASP A 274 -5.52 6.57 19.14
CA ASP A 274 -6.79 6.09 19.68
C ASP A 274 -7.81 6.07 18.53
N HIS A 275 -8.13 4.86 18.03
CA HIS A 275 -9.01 4.69 16.88
C HIS A 275 -10.46 5.14 17.16
N GLU A 276 -10.86 5.24 18.43
CA GLU A 276 -12.19 5.72 18.82
C GLU A 276 -12.30 7.24 18.76
N GLN A 277 -11.16 7.94 18.93
CA GLN A 277 -11.07 9.40 18.84
C GLN A 277 -10.67 9.89 17.44
N LEU A 278 -10.13 9.01 16.60
CA LEU A 278 -9.78 9.36 15.22
C LEU A 278 -11.04 9.45 14.36
N THR A 279 -11.62 10.63 14.31
CA THR A 279 -12.87 10.91 13.57
C THR A 279 -12.65 11.86 12.42
N TYR A 280 -13.55 11.81 11.46
CA TYR A 280 -13.67 12.78 10.37
C TYR A 280 -15.11 13.29 10.29
N ARG A 281 -15.27 14.64 10.27
CA ARG A 281 -16.59 15.27 10.17
C ARG A 281 -17.07 15.27 8.72
N PHE A 282 -18.13 14.52 8.46
CA PHE A 282 -18.73 14.42 7.13
C PHE A 282 -20.25 14.58 7.24
N GLN A 283 -20.84 15.46 6.42
CA GLN A 283 -22.28 15.76 6.43
C GLN A 283 -22.85 16.05 7.82
N GLY A 284 -22.10 16.78 8.65
CA GLY A 284 -22.54 17.20 9.98
C GLY A 284 -22.35 16.17 11.11
N ARG A 285 -21.90 14.95 10.80
CA ARG A 285 -21.61 13.88 11.77
C ARG A 285 -20.11 13.56 11.82
N ASP A 286 -19.62 13.28 13.02
CA ASP A 286 -18.25 12.77 13.22
C ASP A 286 -18.25 11.24 13.08
N PHE A 287 -17.55 10.74 12.05
CA PHE A 287 -17.40 9.32 11.76
C PHE A 287 -16.05 8.84 12.26
N ARG A 288 -16.01 7.76 13.03
CA ARG A 288 -14.78 7.03 13.29
C ARG A 288 -14.35 6.29 12.02
N LEU A 289 -13.05 6.21 11.77
CA LEU A 289 -12.54 5.52 10.57
C LEU A 289 -12.61 3.99 10.70
N THR A 290 -12.82 3.47 11.91
CA THR A 290 -13.11 2.05 12.22
C THR A 290 -14.60 1.77 12.38
N ASP A 291 -15.47 2.73 12.06
CA ASP A 291 -16.92 2.69 12.32
C ASP A 291 -17.21 2.48 13.82
N VAL A 292 -18.24 1.73 14.17
CA VAL A 292 -18.66 1.44 15.57
C VAL A 292 -17.99 0.20 16.16
N HIS A 293 -17.11 -0.44 15.39
CA HIS A 293 -16.46 -1.70 15.73
C HIS A 293 -14.95 -1.50 15.97
N GLY A 294 -14.26 -2.60 16.17
CA GLY A 294 -12.81 -2.67 16.32
C GLY A 294 -12.37 -2.81 17.77
N LYS A 295 -11.64 -3.89 18.04
CA LYS A 295 -10.96 -4.14 19.30
C LYS A 295 -9.47 -4.33 19.01
N ILE A 296 -8.63 -3.73 19.85
CA ILE A 296 -7.19 -3.91 19.74
C ILE A 296 -6.85 -5.35 20.13
N VAL A 297 -6.18 -6.08 19.27
CA VAL A 297 -5.69 -7.45 19.50
C VAL A 297 -4.41 -7.36 20.33
N LYS A 298 -4.53 -7.23 21.65
CA LYS A 298 -3.40 -7.00 22.58
C LYS A 298 -2.43 -8.17 22.64
N GLU A 299 -2.89 -9.36 22.34
CA GLU A 299 -2.10 -10.60 22.39
C GLU A 299 -0.93 -10.61 21.44
N ILE A 300 -1.02 -9.90 20.30
CA ILE A 300 0.06 -9.81 19.30
C ILE A 300 1.04 -8.66 19.56
N LEU A 301 0.76 -7.79 20.52
CA LEU A 301 1.62 -6.64 20.85
C LEU A 301 2.77 -7.07 21.77
N ALA A 302 3.99 -6.51 21.50
CA ALA A 302 5.22 -6.79 22.28
C ALA A 302 5.22 -6.15 23.68
#